data_da7d9e03d85804ed32291f35021f1d8a
#
_entry.id   da7d9e03d85804ed32291f35021f1d8a
#
_cell.length_a   1.000
_cell.length_b   1.000
_cell.length_c   1.000
_cell.angle_alpha   90.00
_cell.angle_beta   90.00
_cell.angle_gamma   90.00
#
_symmetry.space_group_name_H-M   'P 1'
#
loop_
_entity.id
_entity.type
_entity.pdbx_description
1 polymer ?
#
loop_
_entity_poly.entity_id
_entity_poly.type
_entity_poly.pdbx_seq_one_letter_code
_entity_poly.pdbx_strand_id
1 'polypeptide(L)'
;EAPEGAGWEQDPDTLDTWFSSGLWTFSALGWPLNCVERVSLQGGGPRDICEPVPGSDLDIYHPTSVLETGADILFFWVARMILMGGFLLGEVPFKTVYIHGIVRDKDGKKMSKSKSNGVDPKAMIEKYGADAVRMSLVVGIGPGNDISLSEEKIKAYKHFANKMWNVARFVLENTKNLNRNEKPTLTDEDKKLLDGLNMLVKEINSDMESYRFYLAAEKLYHYFWHKFADSIIEESKKRISDGTSEEKKSAQWIIFSILKTTIVLLHPFMPFITEELWSMIKKDGSLLI
;
A
#
# COMPACT_ATOMS: atom_id res chain seq x y z
N GLU A 1 -22.12 -20.15 -28.36
CA GLU A 1 -23.03 -20.97 -29.21
C GLU A 1 -23.95 -20.02 -29.98
N ALA A 2 -24.27 -20.35 -31.24
CA ALA A 2 -25.19 -19.54 -32.00
C ALA A 2 -26.60 -19.62 -31.42
N PRO A 3 -27.37 -18.51 -31.40
CA PRO A 3 -28.78 -18.56 -30.99
C PRO A 3 -29.58 -19.54 -31.84
N GLU A 4 -30.57 -20.23 -31.24
CA GLU A 4 -31.47 -21.11 -31.98
C GLU A 4 -32.40 -20.30 -32.89
N GLY A 5 -32.60 -20.78 -34.11
CA GLY A 5 -33.52 -20.17 -35.11
C GLY A 5 -32.80 -19.77 -36.40
N ALA A 6 -33.59 -19.56 -37.45
CA ALA A 6 -33.10 -19.11 -38.74
C ALA A 6 -32.97 -17.57 -38.80
N GLY A 7 -31.97 -17.08 -39.52
CA GLY A 7 -31.78 -15.64 -39.73
C GLY A 7 -30.68 -14.97 -38.89
N TRP A 8 -29.91 -15.76 -38.13
CA TRP A 8 -28.75 -15.28 -37.42
C TRP A 8 -27.51 -15.40 -38.31
N GLU A 9 -26.72 -14.34 -38.39
CA GLU A 9 -25.44 -14.31 -39.06
C GLU A 9 -24.39 -13.83 -38.02
N GLN A 10 -23.26 -14.55 -37.91
CA GLN A 10 -22.19 -14.16 -37.00
C GLN A 10 -21.50 -12.91 -37.56
N ASP A 11 -21.36 -11.89 -36.73
CA ASP A 11 -20.57 -10.71 -37.05
C ASP A 11 -19.11 -11.14 -37.33
N PRO A 12 -18.53 -10.78 -38.49
CA PRO A 12 -17.14 -11.13 -38.80
C PRO A 12 -16.10 -10.37 -37.95
N ASP A 13 -16.53 -9.31 -37.27
CA ASP A 13 -15.65 -8.49 -36.43
C ASP A 13 -15.60 -9.01 -34.96
N THR A 14 -14.61 -8.60 -34.22
CA THR A 14 -14.45 -8.92 -32.82
C THR A 14 -14.83 -7.73 -31.94
N LEU A 15 -15.33 -8.00 -30.73
CA LEU A 15 -15.58 -6.95 -29.75
C LEU A 15 -14.29 -6.25 -29.33
N ASP A 16 -14.38 -4.95 -29.11
CA ASP A 16 -13.28 -4.14 -28.57
C ASP A 16 -12.80 -4.71 -27.22
N THR A 17 -11.49 -4.65 -26.98
CA THR A 17 -10.87 -5.02 -25.70
C THR A 17 -11.54 -4.34 -24.50
N TRP A 18 -12.01 -3.10 -24.65
CA TRP A 18 -12.71 -2.36 -23.61
C TRP A 18 -14.07 -2.93 -23.24
N PHE A 19 -14.68 -3.75 -24.10
CA PHE A 19 -15.93 -4.44 -23.78
C PHE A 19 -15.71 -5.44 -22.65
N SER A 20 -14.78 -6.38 -22.82
CA SER A 20 -14.45 -7.36 -21.78
C SER A 20 -13.85 -6.71 -20.53
N SER A 21 -13.04 -5.66 -20.71
CA SER A 21 -12.51 -4.88 -19.58
C SER A 21 -13.60 -4.18 -18.77
N GLY A 22 -14.69 -3.77 -19.42
CA GLY A 22 -15.86 -3.18 -18.75
C GLY A 22 -16.66 -4.16 -17.89
N LEU A 23 -16.51 -5.47 -18.14
CA LEU A 23 -17.16 -6.53 -17.37
C LEU A 23 -16.32 -7.05 -16.20
N TRP A 24 -15.04 -6.64 -16.10
CA TRP A 24 -14.03 -7.28 -15.26
C TRP A 24 -14.42 -7.37 -13.78
N THR A 25 -15.02 -6.32 -13.21
CA THR A 25 -15.35 -6.24 -11.77
C THR A 25 -16.30 -7.32 -11.28
N PHE A 26 -17.06 -7.95 -12.16
CA PHE A 26 -18.03 -8.99 -11.83
C PHE A 26 -17.84 -10.29 -12.62
N SER A 27 -17.32 -10.22 -13.85
CA SER A 27 -17.04 -11.44 -14.62
C SER A 27 -15.94 -12.28 -13.98
N ALA A 28 -14.91 -11.65 -13.37
CA ALA A 28 -13.86 -12.33 -12.63
C ALA A 28 -14.37 -13.01 -11.34
N LEU A 29 -15.54 -12.61 -10.84
CA LEU A 29 -16.20 -13.17 -9.66
C LEU A 29 -17.25 -14.24 -10.01
N GLY A 30 -17.23 -14.71 -11.25
CA GLY A 30 -18.07 -15.82 -11.70
C GLY A 30 -19.43 -15.43 -12.29
N TRP A 31 -19.68 -14.13 -12.55
CA TRP A 31 -20.86 -13.76 -13.34
C TRP A 31 -20.76 -14.33 -14.78
N PRO A 32 -21.84 -14.81 -15.38
CA PRO A 32 -23.24 -14.90 -14.89
C PRO A 32 -23.55 -16.20 -14.13
N LEU A 33 -22.61 -17.10 -13.93
CA LEU A 33 -22.83 -18.42 -13.34
C LEU A 33 -23.20 -18.36 -11.84
N ASN A 34 -22.72 -17.33 -11.16
CA ASN A 34 -23.00 -17.08 -9.73
C ASN A 34 -24.27 -16.22 -9.52
N CYS A 35 -25.26 -16.29 -10.43
CA CYS A 35 -26.54 -15.62 -10.29
C CYS A 35 -27.66 -16.64 -10.03
N VAL A 36 -28.55 -16.38 -9.05
CA VAL A 36 -29.63 -17.31 -8.66
C VAL A 36 -30.83 -17.16 -9.56
N GLU A 37 -31.29 -15.95 -9.81
CA GLU A 37 -32.41 -15.62 -10.66
C GLU A 37 -32.28 -14.22 -11.24
N ARG A 38 -33.02 -13.97 -12.31
CA ARG A 38 -33.14 -12.67 -12.91
C ARG A 38 -34.38 -11.97 -12.37
N VAL A 39 -34.22 -10.89 -11.63
CA VAL A 39 -35.32 -10.10 -11.08
C VAL A 39 -35.67 -9.00 -12.06
N SER A 40 -36.93 -9.02 -12.53
CA SER A 40 -37.49 -7.92 -13.33
C SER A 40 -37.78 -6.74 -12.43
N LEU A 41 -37.08 -5.61 -12.61
CA LEU A 41 -37.40 -4.38 -11.92
C LEU A 41 -38.80 -3.87 -12.37
N GLN A 42 -39.72 -3.76 -11.41
CA GLN A 42 -41.02 -3.11 -11.64
C GLN A 42 -40.76 -1.61 -11.94
N GLY A 43 -40.91 -1.24 -13.21
CA GLY A 43 -40.74 0.15 -13.61
C GLY A 43 -40.39 0.38 -15.08
N GLY A 44 -40.79 -0.52 -15.99
CA GLY A 44 -40.83 -0.21 -17.42
C GLY A 44 -39.58 -0.44 -18.25
N GLY A 45 -38.62 -1.22 -17.80
CA GLY A 45 -37.47 -1.68 -18.59
C GLY A 45 -37.38 -3.22 -18.60
N PRO A 46 -37.04 -3.86 -19.73
CA PRO A 46 -36.84 -5.30 -19.80
C PRO A 46 -35.44 -5.64 -19.28
N ARG A 47 -35.26 -5.74 -17.96
CA ARG A 47 -33.93 -6.09 -17.42
C ARG A 47 -34.06 -7.05 -16.27
N ASP A 48 -33.68 -8.25 -16.56
CA ASP A 48 -33.38 -9.24 -15.56
C ASP A 48 -32.01 -8.89 -14.95
N ILE A 49 -31.99 -8.45 -13.69
CA ILE A 49 -30.76 -8.14 -12.95
C ILE A 49 -30.29 -9.43 -12.27
N CYS A 50 -29.00 -9.68 -12.33
CA CYS A 50 -28.38 -10.79 -11.63
C CYS A 50 -28.43 -10.56 -10.11
N GLU A 51 -29.02 -11.52 -9.40
CA GLU A 51 -28.91 -11.59 -7.94
C GLU A 51 -27.78 -12.58 -7.57
N PRO A 52 -26.74 -12.18 -6.85
CA PRO A 52 -25.62 -13.06 -6.52
C PRO A 52 -26.07 -14.28 -5.71
N VAL A 53 -25.49 -15.46 -6.01
CA VAL A 53 -25.67 -16.64 -5.16
C VAL A 53 -25.09 -16.35 -3.78
N PRO A 54 -25.86 -16.50 -2.68
CA PRO A 54 -25.34 -16.25 -1.33
C PRO A 54 -24.07 -17.04 -1.01
N GLY A 55 -23.02 -16.34 -0.53
CA GLY A 55 -21.72 -16.93 -0.21
C GLY A 55 -20.81 -17.16 -1.43
N SER A 56 -21.21 -16.77 -2.64
CA SER A 56 -20.33 -16.78 -3.81
C SER A 56 -19.31 -15.62 -3.77
N ASP A 57 -18.28 -15.71 -4.60
CA ASP A 57 -17.30 -14.61 -4.73
C ASP A 57 -17.97 -13.30 -5.18
N LEU A 58 -19.02 -13.40 -6.01
CA LEU A 58 -19.79 -12.25 -6.45
C LEU A 58 -20.53 -11.58 -5.27
N ASP A 59 -21.14 -12.35 -4.38
CA ASP A 59 -21.82 -11.86 -3.20
C ASP A 59 -20.86 -11.21 -2.18
N ILE A 60 -19.68 -11.82 -2.00
CA ILE A 60 -18.72 -11.39 -0.99
C ILE A 60 -17.88 -10.18 -1.45
N TYR A 61 -17.45 -10.15 -2.71
CA TYR A 61 -16.44 -9.20 -3.19
C TYR A 61 -17.00 -8.10 -4.10
N HIS A 62 -18.27 -8.17 -4.50
CA HIS A 62 -18.93 -7.12 -5.26
C HIS A 62 -19.92 -6.33 -4.38
N PRO A 63 -19.95 -5.00 -4.43
CA PRO A 63 -19.03 -4.09 -5.12
C PRO A 63 -17.62 -4.07 -4.50
N THR A 64 -16.62 -3.93 -5.35
CA THR A 64 -15.22 -3.79 -4.93
C THR A 64 -15.02 -2.57 -4.03
N SER A 65 -14.19 -2.67 -2.97
CA SER A 65 -13.95 -1.56 -2.05
C SER A 65 -13.20 -0.41 -2.71
N VAL A 66 -12.13 -0.73 -3.46
CA VAL A 66 -11.27 0.28 -4.13
C VAL A 66 -10.86 -0.24 -5.50
N LEU A 67 -11.03 0.58 -6.52
CA LEU A 67 -10.43 0.42 -7.83
C LEU A 67 -9.27 1.40 -7.95
N GLU A 68 -8.07 0.90 -8.28
CA GLU A 68 -6.89 1.72 -8.52
C GLU A 68 -6.59 1.74 -10.02
N THR A 69 -6.39 2.95 -10.61
CA THR A 69 -6.15 3.12 -12.04
C THR A 69 -5.50 4.45 -12.40
N GLY A 70 -4.98 4.54 -13.62
CA GLY A 70 -4.48 5.79 -14.20
C GLY A 70 -5.61 6.73 -14.66
N ALA A 71 -5.36 8.03 -14.56
CA ALA A 71 -6.32 9.06 -14.99
C ALA A 71 -6.62 9.00 -16.50
N ASP A 72 -5.68 8.51 -17.31
CA ASP A 72 -5.78 8.46 -18.77
C ASP A 72 -6.80 7.44 -19.29
N ILE A 73 -7.17 6.44 -18.48
CA ILE A 73 -8.18 5.44 -18.83
C ILE A 73 -9.47 5.54 -18.02
N LEU A 74 -9.66 6.63 -17.29
CA LEU A 74 -10.86 6.87 -16.49
C LEU A 74 -12.14 6.74 -17.35
N PHE A 75 -12.17 7.39 -18.50
CA PHE A 75 -13.31 7.33 -19.40
C PHE A 75 -13.44 5.99 -20.12
N PHE A 76 -12.33 5.43 -20.59
CA PHE A 76 -12.34 4.20 -21.36
C PHE A 76 -12.62 2.95 -20.53
N TRP A 77 -12.18 2.93 -19.28
CA TRP A 77 -12.30 1.77 -18.42
C TRP A 77 -13.30 1.96 -17.27
N VAL A 78 -13.09 2.98 -16.42
CA VAL A 78 -13.88 3.19 -15.21
C VAL A 78 -15.36 3.49 -15.57
N ALA A 79 -15.60 4.42 -16.50
CA ALA A 79 -16.95 4.76 -16.92
C ALA A 79 -17.66 3.55 -17.56
N ARG A 80 -16.96 2.72 -18.33
CA ARG A 80 -17.54 1.50 -18.91
C ARG A 80 -17.90 0.47 -17.85
N MET A 81 -17.06 0.27 -16.83
CA MET A 81 -17.39 -0.62 -15.71
C MET A 81 -18.63 -0.14 -14.95
N ILE A 82 -18.77 1.18 -14.72
CA ILE A 82 -19.97 1.77 -14.11
C ILE A 82 -21.22 1.50 -14.96
N LEU A 83 -21.12 1.72 -16.28
CA LEU A 83 -22.24 1.48 -17.19
C LEU A 83 -22.62 0.01 -17.24
N MET A 84 -21.63 -0.90 -17.35
CA MET A 84 -21.90 -2.34 -17.42
C MET A 84 -22.41 -2.89 -16.08
N GLY A 85 -21.84 -2.48 -14.94
CA GLY A 85 -22.33 -2.85 -13.61
C GLY A 85 -23.75 -2.36 -13.38
N GLY A 86 -24.03 -1.11 -13.68
CA GLY A 86 -25.38 -0.54 -13.57
C GLY A 86 -26.39 -1.20 -14.52
N PHE A 87 -25.94 -1.62 -15.72
CA PHE A 87 -26.79 -2.28 -16.67
C PHE A 87 -27.09 -3.75 -16.33
N LEU A 88 -26.10 -4.51 -15.88
CA LEU A 88 -26.18 -5.95 -15.70
C LEU A 88 -26.47 -6.36 -14.25
N LEU A 89 -26.04 -5.57 -13.25
CA LEU A 89 -26.18 -5.87 -11.84
C LEU A 89 -27.05 -4.84 -11.09
N GLY A 90 -27.39 -3.70 -11.71
CA GLY A 90 -28.20 -2.66 -11.09
C GLY A 90 -27.45 -1.78 -10.08
N GLU A 91 -26.14 -1.93 -9.96
CA GLU A 91 -25.34 -1.18 -8.97
C GLU A 91 -23.98 -0.71 -9.51
N VAL A 92 -23.37 0.24 -8.79
CA VAL A 92 -22.02 0.73 -9.09
C VAL A 92 -20.99 -0.30 -8.61
N PRO A 93 -20.03 -0.71 -9.47
CA PRO A 93 -19.18 -1.87 -9.19
C PRO A 93 -18.05 -1.62 -8.17
N PHE A 94 -17.86 -0.39 -7.68
CA PHE A 94 -16.83 -0.04 -6.67
C PHE A 94 -17.24 1.21 -5.89
N LYS A 95 -16.74 1.31 -4.64
CA LYS A 95 -17.04 2.42 -3.74
C LYS A 95 -16.12 3.59 -3.92
N THR A 96 -14.86 3.33 -4.24
CA THR A 96 -13.79 4.34 -4.37
C THR A 96 -12.96 4.07 -5.62
N VAL A 97 -12.60 5.11 -6.35
CA VAL A 97 -11.62 5.07 -7.43
C VAL A 97 -10.38 5.84 -6.98
N TYR A 98 -9.26 5.14 -6.79
CA TYR A 98 -7.97 5.76 -6.49
C TYR A 98 -7.21 5.97 -7.80
N ILE A 99 -6.92 7.24 -8.11
CA ILE A 99 -6.27 7.61 -9.37
C ILE A 99 -4.79 7.86 -9.11
N HIS A 100 -3.92 7.10 -9.81
CA HIS A 100 -2.48 7.36 -9.82
C HIS A 100 -2.06 8.17 -11.04
N GLY A 101 -0.89 8.82 -10.96
CA GLY A 101 -0.25 9.50 -12.09
C GLY A 101 0.59 8.55 -12.94
N ILE A 102 1.16 9.10 -14.02
CA ILE A 102 2.04 8.37 -14.94
C ILE A 102 3.49 8.59 -14.52
N VAL A 103 4.30 7.53 -14.64
CA VAL A 103 5.74 7.62 -14.38
C VAL A 103 6.42 8.36 -15.52
N ARG A 104 7.16 9.43 -15.19
CA ARG A 104 7.93 10.26 -16.10
C ARG A 104 9.43 10.14 -15.80
N ASP A 105 10.25 10.40 -16.79
CA ASP A 105 11.70 10.49 -16.62
C ASP A 105 12.11 11.76 -15.84
N LYS A 106 13.42 11.91 -15.59
CA LYS A 106 13.98 13.06 -14.88
C LYS A 106 13.68 14.41 -15.54
N ASP A 107 13.41 14.41 -16.85
CA ASP A 107 13.11 15.60 -17.64
C ASP A 107 11.58 15.85 -17.77
N GLY A 108 10.76 15.08 -17.05
CA GLY A 108 9.30 15.19 -17.05
C GLY A 108 8.61 14.59 -18.29
N LYS A 109 9.33 13.85 -19.14
CA LYS A 109 8.75 13.22 -20.33
C LYS A 109 8.15 11.86 -19.98
N LYS A 110 7.01 11.52 -20.60
CA LYS A 110 6.40 10.19 -20.46
C LYS A 110 7.39 9.11 -20.88
N MET A 111 7.64 8.14 -20.00
CA MET A 111 8.50 6.99 -20.30
C MET A 111 7.82 6.09 -21.32
N SER A 112 8.59 5.65 -22.33
CA SER A 112 8.14 4.68 -23.31
C SER A 112 9.30 3.82 -23.83
N LYS A 113 9.00 2.57 -24.20
CA LYS A 113 9.98 1.65 -24.77
C LYS A 113 10.60 2.21 -26.07
N SER A 114 9.79 2.88 -26.90
CA SER A 114 10.24 3.47 -28.17
C SER A 114 11.20 4.65 -28.01
N LYS A 115 11.19 5.33 -26.87
CA LYS A 115 12.08 6.47 -26.57
C LYS A 115 13.32 6.08 -25.79
N SER A 116 13.44 4.82 -25.36
CA SER A 116 14.53 4.30 -24.53
C SER A 116 14.83 5.15 -23.28
N ASN A 117 13.82 5.89 -22.79
CA ASN A 117 13.91 6.73 -21.59
C ASN A 117 13.23 6.07 -20.38
N GLY A 118 12.84 4.81 -20.49
CA GLY A 118 12.23 4.05 -19.41
C GLY A 118 13.28 3.54 -18.41
N VAL A 119 12.98 3.67 -17.14
CA VAL A 119 13.71 2.97 -16.07
C VAL A 119 13.18 1.54 -16.02
N ASP A 120 14.05 0.54 -16.24
CA ASP A 120 13.67 -0.85 -16.09
C ASP A 120 13.51 -1.19 -14.58
N PRO A 121 12.29 -1.47 -14.11
CA PRO A 121 12.07 -1.77 -12.70
C PRO A 121 12.87 -2.99 -12.21
N LYS A 122 13.08 -4.00 -13.06
CA LYS A 122 13.85 -5.21 -12.70
C LYS A 122 15.31 -4.87 -12.43
N ALA A 123 15.93 -4.14 -13.34
CA ALA A 123 17.31 -3.69 -13.16
C ALA A 123 17.48 -2.80 -11.92
N MET A 124 16.49 -1.96 -11.61
CA MET A 124 16.51 -1.13 -10.39
C MET A 124 16.33 -1.96 -9.13
N ILE A 125 15.47 -2.96 -9.14
CA ILE A 125 15.27 -3.88 -8.03
C ILE A 125 16.55 -4.68 -7.77
N GLU A 126 17.20 -5.21 -8.79
CA GLU A 126 18.48 -5.92 -8.66
C GLU A 126 19.58 -5.04 -8.06
N LYS A 127 19.64 -3.78 -8.49
CA LYS A 127 20.69 -2.83 -8.07
C LYS A 127 20.46 -2.21 -6.68
N TYR A 128 19.21 -1.86 -6.37
CA TYR A 128 18.85 -1.05 -5.20
C TYR A 128 17.93 -1.74 -4.20
N GLY A 129 17.32 -2.85 -4.56
CA GLY A 129 16.31 -3.55 -3.76
C GLY A 129 14.88 -3.09 -4.03
N ALA A 130 13.92 -3.99 -3.86
CA ALA A 130 12.51 -3.71 -4.13
C ALA A 130 11.94 -2.60 -3.24
N ASP A 131 12.31 -2.57 -1.96
CA ASP A 131 11.82 -1.55 -1.01
C ASP A 131 12.22 -0.13 -1.40
N ALA A 132 13.43 0.06 -1.94
CA ALA A 132 13.88 1.37 -2.42
C ALA A 132 13.07 1.85 -3.63
N VAL A 133 12.76 0.94 -4.56
CA VAL A 133 11.91 1.24 -5.73
C VAL A 133 10.49 1.56 -5.27
N ARG A 134 9.89 0.74 -4.40
CA ARG A 134 8.54 0.95 -3.86
C ARG A 134 8.40 2.31 -3.19
N MET A 135 9.31 2.63 -2.26
CA MET A 135 9.29 3.89 -1.53
C MET A 135 9.46 5.10 -2.45
N SER A 136 10.31 5.00 -3.50
CA SER A 136 10.51 6.06 -4.48
C SER A 136 9.28 6.35 -5.34
N LEU A 137 8.38 5.37 -5.49
CA LEU A 137 7.13 5.52 -6.23
C LEU A 137 5.98 6.11 -5.41
N VAL A 138 6.10 6.14 -4.08
CA VAL A 138 5.03 6.61 -3.19
C VAL A 138 5.32 7.99 -2.62
N VAL A 139 6.54 8.22 -2.09
CA VAL A 139 6.85 9.46 -1.35
C VAL A 139 6.84 10.70 -2.24
N GLY A 140 6.15 11.74 -1.76
CA GLY A 140 6.09 13.06 -2.40
C GLY A 140 5.13 13.15 -3.59
N ILE A 141 4.21 12.19 -3.76
CA ILE A 141 3.35 12.10 -4.94
C ILE A 141 1.90 11.93 -4.51
N GLY A 142 1.15 13.03 -4.57
CA GLY A 142 -0.29 13.00 -4.30
C GLY A 142 -1.09 12.31 -5.42
N PRO A 143 -2.34 11.88 -5.13
CA PRO A 143 -3.21 11.24 -6.12
C PRO A 143 -3.35 12.05 -7.41
N GLY A 144 -3.35 11.37 -8.54
CA GLY A 144 -3.49 11.99 -9.87
C GLY A 144 -2.27 12.75 -10.39
N ASN A 145 -1.21 12.90 -9.60
CA ASN A 145 0.00 13.59 -10.02
C ASN A 145 1.02 12.61 -10.65
N ASP A 146 1.66 13.08 -11.71
CA ASP A 146 2.71 12.31 -12.37
C ASP A 146 3.97 12.19 -11.50
N ILE A 147 4.65 11.06 -11.65
CA ILE A 147 5.82 10.67 -10.87
C ILE A 147 7.07 10.90 -11.70
N SER A 148 7.94 11.83 -11.30
CA SER A 148 9.30 11.87 -11.83
C SER A 148 10.16 10.84 -11.09
N LEU A 149 10.55 9.77 -11.78
CA LEU A 149 11.39 8.70 -11.24
C LEU A 149 12.81 8.85 -11.78
N SER A 150 13.77 8.98 -10.87
CA SER A 150 15.20 8.98 -11.20
C SER A 150 15.94 7.92 -10.39
N GLU A 151 17.07 7.49 -10.91
CA GLU A 151 17.94 6.53 -10.24
C GLU A 151 18.48 7.08 -8.91
N GLU A 152 18.74 8.39 -8.84
CA GLU A 152 19.18 9.09 -7.63
C GLU A 152 18.11 9.02 -6.53
N LYS A 153 16.83 9.19 -6.89
CA LYS A 153 15.72 9.07 -5.94
C LYS A 153 15.65 7.65 -5.37
N ILE A 154 15.76 6.63 -6.23
CA ILE A 154 15.76 5.22 -5.79
C ILE A 154 16.96 4.94 -4.87
N LYS A 155 18.15 5.42 -5.25
CA LYS A 155 19.37 5.28 -4.43
C LYS A 155 19.23 5.92 -3.05
N ALA A 156 18.56 7.07 -2.93
CA ALA A 156 18.30 7.72 -1.64
C ALA A 156 17.49 6.80 -0.69
N TYR A 157 16.47 6.10 -1.21
CA TYR A 157 15.69 5.17 -0.40
C TYR A 157 16.43 3.87 -0.09
N LYS A 158 17.41 3.44 -0.90
CA LYS A 158 18.34 2.38 -0.50
C LYS A 158 19.17 2.81 0.72
N HIS A 159 19.65 4.06 0.76
CA HIS A 159 20.35 4.56 1.95
C HIS A 159 19.42 4.61 3.17
N PHE A 160 18.14 4.91 2.97
CA PHE A 160 17.15 4.82 4.05
C PHE A 160 17.01 3.39 4.59
N ALA A 161 16.87 2.40 3.72
CA ALA A 161 16.84 1.00 4.12
C ALA A 161 18.10 0.59 4.90
N ASN A 162 19.27 0.98 4.42
CA ASN A 162 20.54 0.72 5.13
C ASN A 162 20.58 1.40 6.52
N LYS A 163 20.03 2.62 6.64
CA LYS A 163 19.93 3.31 7.92
C LYS A 163 18.99 2.57 8.87
N MET A 164 17.83 2.10 8.37
CA MET A 164 16.91 1.28 9.16
C MET A 164 17.60 0.03 9.71
N TRP A 165 18.33 -0.67 8.87
CA TRP A 165 19.10 -1.85 9.25
C TRP A 165 20.11 -1.56 10.38
N ASN A 166 20.89 -0.50 10.22
CA ASN A 166 21.91 -0.14 11.21
C ASN A 166 21.30 0.30 12.55
N VAL A 167 20.22 1.08 12.52
CA VAL A 167 19.47 1.48 13.73
C VAL A 167 18.88 0.25 14.42
N ALA A 168 18.24 -0.63 13.67
CA ALA A 168 17.66 -1.84 14.23
C ALA A 168 18.72 -2.73 14.88
N ARG A 169 19.87 -2.93 14.21
CA ARG A 169 21.00 -3.69 14.78
C ARG A 169 21.49 -3.07 16.09
N PHE A 170 21.66 -1.74 16.14
CA PHE A 170 22.03 -1.04 17.37
C PHE A 170 21.01 -1.25 18.49
N VAL A 171 19.72 -1.06 18.19
CA VAL A 171 18.64 -1.23 19.19
C VAL A 171 18.60 -2.66 19.70
N LEU A 172 18.60 -3.65 18.81
CA LEU A 172 18.52 -5.06 19.19
C LEU A 172 19.74 -5.49 20.01
N GLU A 173 20.91 -5.00 19.71
CA GLU A 173 22.13 -5.28 20.47
C GLU A 173 22.08 -4.70 21.88
N ASN A 174 21.64 -3.47 22.02
CA ASN A 174 21.54 -2.79 23.31
C ASN A 174 20.31 -3.19 24.15
N THR A 175 19.38 -3.95 23.59
CA THR A 175 18.15 -4.42 24.27
C THR A 175 18.07 -5.93 24.44
N LYS A 176 19.20 -6.67 24.28
CA LYS A 176 19.23 -8.14 24.40
C LYS A 176 18.72 -8.66 25.73
N ASN A 177 19.05 -7.95 26.81
CA ASN A 177 18.70 -8.33 28.17
C ASN A 177 17.46 -7.63 28.71
N LEU A 178 16.76 -6.87 27.86
CA LEU A 178 15.54 -6.18 28.25
C LEU A 178 14.36 -7.17 28.37
N ASN A 179 13.66 -7.14 29.50
CA ASN A 179 12.36 -7.81 29.58
C ASN A 179 11.33 -7.02 28.76
N ARG A 180 11.08 -7.50 27.54
CA ARG A 180 10.22 -6.83 26.55
C ARG A 180 8.73 -6.84 26.90
N ASN A 181 8.34 -7.69 27.86
CA ASN A 181 6.95 -7.85 28.30
C ASN A 181 6.61 -6.94 29.47
N GLU A 182 7.61 -6.33 30.09
CA GLU A 182 7.43 -5.48 31.27
C GLU A 182 7.83 -4.05 30.94
N LYS A 183 6.87 -3.12 31.08
CA LYS A 183 7.14 -1.69 30.89
C LYS A 183 7.80 -1.14 32.14
N PRO A 184 9.04 -0.62 32.05
CA PRO A 184 9.71 -0.02 33.19
C PRO A 184 9.06 1.32 33.58
N THR A 185 9.47 1.86 34.71
CA THR A 185 9.16 3.26 35.04
C THR A 185 9.84 4.16 34.01
N LEU A 186 9.05 4.90 33.25
CA LEU A 186 9.56 5.82 32.24
C LEU A 186 9.90 7.17 32.84
N THR A 187 10.99 7.78 32.38
CA THR A 187 11.29 9.19 32.66
C THR A 187 10.24 10.08 32.00
N ASP A 188 10.13 11.34 32.44
CA ASP A 188 9.18 12.28 31.85
C ASP A 188 9.52 12.61 30.38
N GLU A 189 10.80 12.57 30.02
CA GLU A 189 11.24 12.69 28.62
C GLU A 189 10.78 11.51 27.78
N ASP A 190 10.93 10.29 28.29
CA ASP A 190 10.49 9.08 27.58
C ASP A 190 8.97 8.98 27.45
N LYS A 191 8.20 9.49 28.43
CA LYS A 191 6.76 9.64 28.31
C LYS A 191 6.40 10.57 27.15
N LYS A 192 7.08 11.73 27.02
CA LYS A 192 6.87 12.66 25.91
C LYS A 192 7.22 12.03 24.57
N LEU A 193 8.29 11.23 24.49
CA LEU A 193 8.65 10.50 23.27
C LEU A 193 7.57 9.48 22.87
N LEU A 194 7.04 8.76 23.87
CA LEU A 194 5.94 7.80 23.65
C LEU A 194 4.65 8.48 23.21
N ASP A 195 4.30 9.62 23.81
CA ASP A 195 3.14 10.42 23.41
C ASP A 195 3.29 10.92 21.96
N GLY A 196 4.50 11.40 21.60
CA GLY A 196 4.81 11.79 20.23
C GLY A 196 4.69 10.64 19.23
N LEU A 197 5.14 9.42 19.62
CA LEU A 197 4.97 8.22 18.81
C LEU A 197 3.49 7.86 18.63
N ASN A 198 2.70 7.93 19.69
CA ASN A 198 1.26 7.66 19.65
C ASN A 198 0.50 8.67 18.77
N MET A 199 0.92 9.93 18.76
CA MET A 199 0.39 10.94 17.85
C MET A 199 0.72 10.60 16.39
N LEU A 200 1.97 10.24 16.11
CA LEU A 200 2.39 9.79 14.79
C LEU A 200 1.55 8.60 14.29
N VAL A 201 1.34 7.57 15.14
CA VAL A 201 0.50 6.41 14.79
C VAL A 201 -0.90 6.85 14.37
N LYS A 202 -1.53 7.76 15.13
CA LYS A 202 -2.86 8.28 14.79
C LYS A 202 -2.88 9.03 13.47
N GLU A 203 -1.88 9.87 13.22
CA GLU A 203 -1.76 10.62 11.97
C GLU A 203 -1.55 9.68 10.76
N ILE A 204 -0.67 8.69 10.90
CA ILE A 204 -0.41 7.71 9.84
C ILE A 204 -1.67 6.91 9.52
N ASN A 205 -2.40 6.42 10.54
CA ASN A 205 -3.65 5.70 10.33
C ASN A 205 -4.68 6.58 9.59
N SER A 206 -4.85 7.84 10.02
CA SER A 206 -5.74 8.78 9.34
C SER A 206 -5.35 9.05 7.89
N ASP A 207 -4.05 9.16 7.60
CA ASP A 207 -3.56 9.33 6.24
C ASP A 207 -3.80 8.07 5.39
N MET A 208 -3.56 6.88 5.95
CA MET A 208 -3.81 5.60 5.27
C MET A 208 -5.29 5.39 4.97
N GLU A 209 -6.19 5.62 5.94
CA GLU A 209 -7.64 5.54 5.77
C GLU A 209 -8.18 6.53 4.73
N SER A 210 -7.51 7.68 4.60
CA SER A 210 -7.85 8.72 3.61
C SER A 210 -7.14 8.55 2.27
N TYR A 211 -6.48 7.41 2.03
CA TYR A 211 -5.67 7.13 0.83
C TYR A 211 -4.55 8.15 0.56
N ARG A 212 -4.06 8.85 1.58
CA ARG A 212 -2.92 9.77 1.49
C ARG A 212 -1.61 9.04 1.75
N PHE A 213 -1.37 7.95 1.02
CA PHE A 213 -0.21 7.07 1.21
C PHE A 213 1.13 7.81 1.14
N TYR A 214 1.23 8.81 0.26
CA TYR A 214 2.42 9.63 0.11
C TYR A 214 2.75 10.43 1.38
N LEU A 215 1.75 10.98 2.09
CA LEU A 215 1.96 11.70 3.35
C LEU A 215 2.35 10.75 4.47
N ALA A 216 1.70 9.59 4.56
CA ALA A 216 2.04 8.55 5.54
C ALA A 216 3.50 8.11 5.37
N ALA A 217 3.91 7.79 4.14
CA ALA A 217 5.28 7.38 3.83
C ALA A 217 6.31 8.49 4.11
N GLU A 218 6.00 9.74 3.76
CA GLU A 218 6.87 10.90 4.01
C GLU A 218 7.06 11.18 5.50
N LYS A 219 5.98 11.19 6.29
CA LYS A 219 6.03 11.36 7.75
C LYS A 219 6.86 10.25 8.41
N LEU A 220 6.66 9.00 7.98
CA LEU A 220 7.43 7.87 8.49
C LEU A 220 8.91 7.97 8.16
N TYR A 221 9.24 8.37 6.93
CA TYR A 221 10.62 8.62 6.52
C TYR A 221 11.28 9.69 7.39
N HIS A 222 10.63 10.86 7.55
CA HIS A 222 11.16 11.95 8.35
C HIS A 222 11.27 11.60 9.82
N TYR A 223 10.26 10.95 10.39
CA TYR A 223 10.31 10.53 11.79
C TYR A 223 11.43 9.52 12.02
N PHE A 224 11.52 8.48 11.19
CA PHE A 224 12.54 7.44 11.38
C PHE A 224 13.96 8.00 11.19
N TRP A 225 14.19 8.77 10.13
CA TRP A 225 15.51 9.28 9.82
C TRP A 225 15.94 10.37 10.80
N HIS A 226 15.18 11.44 10.89
CA HIS A 226 15.63 12.65 11.60
C HIS A 226 15.31 12.61 13.11
N LYS A 227 14.12 12.12 13.48
CA LYS A 227 13.74 12.11 14.90
C LYS A 227 14.28 10.88 15.61
N PHE A 228 14.04 9.67 15.08
CA PHE A 228 14.46 8.45 15.75
C PHE A 228 15.95 8.21 15.62
N ALA A 229 16.50 8.12 14.41
CA ALA A 229 17.88 7.74 14.18
C ALA A 229 18.88 8.86 14.57
N ASP A 230 18.62 10.11 14.19
CA ASP A 230 19.58 11.21 14.40
C ASP A 230 19.48 11.87 15.77
N SER A 231 18.31 11.82 16.45
CA SER A 231 18.14 12.46 17.78
C SER A 231 17.99 11.41 18.89
N ILE A 232 16.87 10.64 18.88
CA ILE A 232 16.52 9.75 20.01
C ILE A 232 17.59 8.68 20.24
N ILE A 233 18.12 8.06 19.17
CA ILE A 233 19.19 7.05 19.31
C ILE A 233 20.46 7.68 19.88
N GLU A 234 20.86 8.86 19.42
CA GLU A 234 22.09 9.51 19.91
C GLU A 234 21.97 9.91 21.38
N GLU A 235 20.83 10.46 21.79
CA GLU A 235 20.54 10.79 23.20
C GLU A 235 20.50 9.54 24.07
N SER A 236 19.92 8.44 23.56
CA SER A 236 19.83 7.16 24.28
C SER A 236 21.18 6.50 24.50
N LYS A 237 22.17 6.70 23.61
CA LYS A 237 23.53 6.13 23.78
C LYS A 237 24.15 6.52 25.11
N LYS A 238 24.09 7.81 25.48
CA LYS A 238 24.64 8.31 26.75
C LYS A 238 23.93 7.71 27.95
N ARG A 239 22.59 7.63 27.89
CA ARG A 239 21.79 7.06 28.98
C ARG A 239 22.01 5.55 29.16
N ILE A 240 22.28 4.84 28.05
CA ILE A 240 22.57 3.40 28.08
C ILE A 240 23.99 3.14 28.61
N SER A 241 24.99 4.00 28.31
CA SER A 241 26.36 3.84 28.78
C SER A 241 26.54 4.30 30.25
N ASP A 242 26.08 5.51 30.51
CA ASP A 242 26.47 6.26 31.74
C ASP A 242 25.33 6.49 32.73
N GLY A 243 24.09 6.17 32.33
CA GLY A 243 22.88 6.37 33.16
C GLY A 243 22.73 5.38 34.31
N THR A 244 21.88 5.73 35.28
CA THR A 244 21.44 4.83 36.33
C THR A 244 20.74 3.59 35.76
N SER A 245 20.57 2.55 36.60
CA SER A 245 19.89 1.32 36.18
C SER A 245 18.46 1.58 35.65
N GLU A 246 17.75 2.53 36.23
CA GLU A 246 16.39 2.90 35.83
C GLU A 246 16.37 3.69 34.51
N GLU A 247 17.24 4.69 34.40
CA GLU A 247 17.39 5.47 33.14
C GLU A 247 17.80 4.59 31.97
N LYS A 248 18.71 3.65 32.20
CA LYS A 248 19.13 2.67 31.19
C LYS A 248 17.97 1.80 30.74
N LYS A 249 17.19 1.21 31.68
CA LYS A 249 16.03 0.38 31.36
C LYS A 249 14.96 1.19 30.60
N SER A 250 14.69 2.43 31.04
CA SER A 250 13.75 3.33 30.38
C SER A 250 14.19 3.64 28.94
N ALA A 251 15.46 4.03 28.74
CA ALA A 251 16.01 4.31 27.42
C ALA A 251 15.97 3.08 26.49
N GLN A 252 16.35 1.90 27.00
CA GLN A 252 16.30 0.66 26.24
C GLN A 252 14.87 0.31 25.80
N TRP A 253 13.91 0.46 26.71
CA TRP A 253 12.49 0.15 26.43
C TRP A 253 11.91 1.10 25.38
N ILE A 254 12.21 2.41 25.47
CA ILE A 254 11.67 3.40 24.56
C ILE A 254 12.21 3.22 23.12
N ILE A 255 13.54 3.03 22.96
CA ILE A 255 14.12 2.81 21.62
C ILE A 255 13.64 1.51 21.00
N PHE A 256 13.41 0.45 21.77
CA PHE A 256 12.83 -0.79 21.31
C PHE A 256 11.37 -0.61 20.89
N SER A 257 10.57 0.10 21.68
CA SER A 257 9.16 0.38 21.40
C SER A 257 9.00 1.21 20.11
N ILE A 258 9.83 2.25 19.94
CA ILE A 258 9.83 3.07 18.72
C ILE A 258 10.22 2.23 17.50
N LEU A 259 11.30 1.45 17.60
CA LEU A 259 11.72 0.56 16.50
C LEU A 259 10.59 -0.39 16.08
N LYS A 260 10.02 -1.11 17.05
CA LYS A 260 8.93 -2.06 16.80
C LYS A 260 7.75 -1.40 16.10
N THR A 261 7.28 -0.26 16.61
CA THR A 261 6.14 0.46 16.05
C THR A 261 6.44 0.99 14.65
N THR A 262 7.61 1.58 14.43
CA THR A 262 7.96 2.14 13.12
C THR A 262 8.17 1.08 12.05
N ILE A 263 8.67 -0.12 12.39
CA ILE A 263 8.77 -1.27 11.48
C ILE A 263 7.36 -1.69 11.01
N VAL A 264 6.39 -1.81 11.94
CA VAL A 264 4.99 -2.14 11.60
C VAL A 264 4.39 -1.09 10.67
N LEU A 265 4.56 0.19 10.98
CA LEU A 265 4.01 1.28 10.16
C LEU A 265 4.67 1.40 8.77
N LEU A 266 5.95 1.04 8.65
CA LEU A 266 6.68 1.06 7.37
C LEU A 266 6.42 -0.17 6.51
N HIS A 267 5.86 -1.25 7.07
CA HIS A 267 5.68 -2.51 6.36
C HIS A 267 4.90 -2.39 5.05
N PRO A 268 3.79 -1.65 4.94
CA PRO A 268 3.07 -1.47 3.68
C PRO A 268 3.93 -0.86 2.56
N PHE A 269 4.94 -0.07 2.91
CA PHE A 269 5.82 0.63 1.97
C PHE A 269 7.10 -0.14 1.65
N MET A 270 7.71 -0.77 2.67
CA MET A 270 9.01 -1.45 2.61
C MET A 270 8.94 -2.86 3.22
N PRO A 271 8.14 -3.78 2.62
CA PRO A 271 7.82 -5.06 3.24
C PRO A 271 9.04 -5.98 3.44
N PHE A 272 10.04 -5.96 2.56
CA PHE A 272 11.13 -6.91 2.63
C PHE A 272 12.07 -6.64 3.80
N ILE A 273 12.53 -5.41 3.96
CA ILE A 273 13.40 -5.05 5.08
C ILE A 273 12.68 -5.11 6.42
N THR A 274 11.42 -4.68 6.46
CA THR A 274 10.65 -4.68 7.70
C THR A 274 10.32 -6.09 8.17
N GLU A 275 10.04 -7.02 7.26
CA GLU A 275 9.84 -8.44 7.60
C GLU A 275 11.13 -9.08 8.13
N GLU A 276 12.28 -8.81 7.49
CA GLU A 276 13.57 -9.30 7.98
C GLU A 276 13.88 -8.76 9.37
N LEU A 277 13.67 -7.47 9.62
CA LEU A 277 13.85 -6.86 10.94
C LEU A 277 12.84 -7.41 11.98
N TRP A 278 11.61 -7.70 11.56
CA TRP A 278 10.60 -8.31 12.41
C TRP A 278 10.99 -9.71 12.85
N SER A 279 11.55 -10.52 11.96
CA SER A 279 12.04 -11.86 12.29
C SER A 279 13.11 -11.85 13.38
N MET A 280 13.93 -10.78 13.42
CA MET A 280 14.94 -10.58 14.49
C MET A 280 14.29 -10.18 15.83
N ILE A 281 13.14 -9.52 15.79
CA ILE A 281 12.38 -9.11 16.99
C ILE A 281 11.55 -10.28 17.52
N LYS A 282 10.86 -11.00 16.65
CA LYS A 282 9.96 -12.12 16.92
C LYS A 282 10.61 -13.43 16.49
N LYS A 283 11.16 -14.15 17.46
CA LYS A 283 11.85 -15.43 17.20
C LYS A 283 10.90 -16.62 17.04
N ASP A 284 9.61 -16.43 17.13
CA ASP A 284 8.57 -17.46 17.04
C ASP A 284 8.14 -17.75 15.58
N GLY A 285 8.78 -17.11 14.59
CA GLY A 285 8.46 -17.26 13.18
C GLY A 285 7.16 -16.56 12.73
N SER A 286 6.55 -15.76 13.61
CA SER A 286 5.37 -14.98 13.22
C SER A 286 5.74 -13.91 12.20
N LEU A 287 4.94 -13.83 11.12
CA LEU A 287 5.06 -12.78 10.12
C LEU A 287 4.54 -11.45 10.65
N LEU A 288 4.93 -10.36 10.00
CA LEU A 288 4.42 -9.03 10.32
C LEU A 288 2.98 -8.83 9.81
N ILE A 289 2.62 -9.61 8.79
CA ILE A 289 1.29 -9.61 8.16
C ILE A 289 0.31 -10.44 9.00
#